data_b0f0ac3422cb7081a6b89c30f2c4bae4
#
_entry.id   b0f0ac3422cb7081a6b89c30f2c4bae4
#
_cell.length_a   1.000
_cell.length_b   1.000
_cell.length_c   1.000
_cell.angle_alpha   90.00
_cell.angle_beta   90.00
_cell.angle_gamma   90.00
#
_symmetry.space_group_name_H-M   'P 1'
#
loop_
_entity.id
_entity.type
_entity.pdbx_description
1 polymer ?
#
loop_
_entity_poly.entity_id
_entity_poly.type
_entity_poly.pdbx_seq_one_letter_code
_entity_poly.pdbx_strand_id
1 'polypeptide(L)'
;MPVAPVSVLSVPASAFRRPRVGHIQFLNCLPLYWGLVNSGAVLDVELTKDTPDRLNEALVAGDLDIGPISLVEYLRHADELVVLPDLAVGSDGPVLSVVLASAVPVDRIRSVALGSTSRTSVLLAQMLLEDRLGLWPTYTIMPPDLPLMLREADAAVLIGDVALRATYDAERAGEAHPLHVVDLGAAWRDWSGLPMVFAVWAARRDFAQARPGVVKEVHDAFRGSLDLALRQVDAVARHAARWEVFDVATLTRYFTTLDFSLGERQLEGITAFARRAAARDAVPADVNVLFANG
;
A
#
# COMPACT_ATOMS: atom_id res chain seq x y z
N MET A 1 -59.47 16.01 -21.03
CA MET A 1 -58.37 16.35 -20.12
C MET A 1 -57.07 15.90 -20.73
N PRO A 2 -56.12 16.81 -21.01
CA PRO A 2 -54.80 16.37 -21.52
C PRO A 2 -53.97 15.67 -20.44
N VAL A 3 -53.45 14.50 -20.78
CA VAL A 3 -52.54 13.72 -19.93
C VAL A 3 -51.21 14.45 -19.89
N ALA A 4 -50.74 14.81 -18.72
CA ALA A 4 -49.43 15.42 -18.52
C ALA A 4 -48.31 14.48 -19.04
N PRO A 5 -47.26 14.99 -19.70
CA PRO A 5 -46.17 14.15 -20.16
C PRO A 5 -45.40 13.58 -18.97
N VAL A 6 -45.21 12.26 -18.97
CA VAL A 6 -44.34 11.56 -18.00
C VAL A 6 -42.93 12.06 -18.26
N SER A 7 -42.35 12.77 -17.28
CA SER A 7 -40.96 13.18 -17.32
C SER A 7 -40.09 11.93 -17.27
N VAL A 8 -39.49 11.52 -18.36
CA VAL A 8 -38.47 10.49 -18.42
C VAL A 8 -37.23 11.08 -17.74
N LEU A 9 -36.96 10.64 -16.48
CA LEU A 9 -35.71 10.96 -15.83
C LEU A 9 -34.58 10.36 -16.66
N SER A 10 -33.82 11.22 -17.34
CA SER A 10 -32.61 10.81 -18.06
C SER A 10 -31.57 10.43 -17.03
N VAL A 11 -31.40 9.13 -16.80
CA VAL A 11 -30.29 8.59 -15.97
C VAL A 11 -29.00 8.88 -16.77
N PRO A 12 -28.02 9.58 -16.20
CA PRO A 12 -26.79 9.87 -16.91
C PRO A 12 -26.07 8.58 -17.29
N ALA A 13 -25.44 8.53 -18.47
CA ALA A 13 -24.74 7.35 -18.99
C ALA A 13 -23.66 6.82 -18.02
N SER A 14 -23.09 7.71 -17.17
CA SER A 14 -22.17 7.36 -16.08
C SER A 14 -22.76 6.41 -15.04
N ALA A 15 -24.10 6.37 -14.89
CA ALA A 15 -24.77 5.49 -13.92
C ALA A 15 -24.69 3.99 -14.31
N PHE A 16 -24.43 3.69 -15.58
CA PHE A 16 -24.34 2.31 -16.11
C PHE A 16 -22.90 1.85 -16.36
N ARG A 17 -21.91 2.72 -16.15
CA ARG A 17 -20.51 2.38 -16.35
C ARG A 17 -20.03 1.46 -15.21
N ARG A 18 -19.25 0.42 -15.57
CA ARG A 18 -18.54 -0.40 -14.57
C ARG A 18 -17.62 0.47 -13.72
N PRO A 19 -17.51 0.25 -12.40
CA PRO A 19 -16.51 0.92 -11.58
C PRO A 19 -15.10 0.53 -12.02
N ARG A 20 -14.22 1.51 -12.16
CA ARG A 20 -12.81 1.33 -12.48
C ARG A 20 -12.06 1.12 -11.18
N VAL A 21 -11.49 -0.07 -11.00
CA VAL A 21 -10.89 -0.50 -9.74
C VAL A 21 -9.40 -0.79 -9.93
N GLY A 22 -8.57 -0.18 -9.09
CA GLY A 22 -7.12 -0.39 -9.09
C GLY A 22 -6.71 -1.68 -8.39
N HIS A 23 -5.63 -2.28 -8.88
CA HIS A 23 -5.01 -3.49 -8.32
C HIS A 23 -3.48 -3.33 -8.29
N ILE A 24 -2.85 -3.38 -7.11
CA ILE A 24 -1.39 -3.44 -6.99
C ILE A 24 -0.90 -4.81 -7.48
N GLN A 25 0.13 -4.79 -8.33
CA GLN A 25 0.68 -6.00 -8.93
C GLN A 25 1.60 -6.82 -8.00
N PHE A 26 1.91 -6.34 -6.78
CA PHE A 26 2.82 -7.00 -5.86
C PHE A 26 2.16 -8.11 -5.04
N LEU A 27 2.98 -9.04 -4.56
CA LEU A 27 2.58 -10.20 -3.75
C LEU A 27 1.80 -9.82 -2.48
N ASN A 28 2.11 -8.68 -1.86
CA ASN A 28 1.39 -8.21 -0.66
C ASN A 28 -0.13 -8.06 -0.87
N CYS A 29 -0.57 -7.84 -2.10
CA CYS A 29 -1.98 -7.71 -2.43
C CYS A 29 -2.64 -9.01 -2.90
N LEU A 30 -1.87 -10.09 -3.11
CA LEU A 30 -2.43 -11.38 -3.53
C LEU A 30 -3.57 -11.87 -2.61
N PRO A 31 -3.49 -11.75 -1.26
CA PRO A 31 -4.59 -12.14 -0.39
C PRO A 31 -5.91 -11.43 -0.68
N LEU A 32 -5.89 -10.15 -1.06
CA LEU A 32 -7.09 -9.40 -1.38
C LEU A 32 -7.79 -9.86 -2.66
N TYR A 33 -7.06 -10.50 -3.57
CA TYR A 33 -7.61 -10.95 -4.86
C TYR A 33 -7.85 -12.47 -4.91
N TRP A 34 -7.29 -13.21 -3.94
CA TRP A 34 -7.43 -14.66 -3.86
C TRP A 34 -8.87 -15.13 -3.84
N GLY A 35 -9.68 -14.54 -2.97
CA GLY A 35 -11.09 -14.90 -2.83
C GLY A 35 -11.94 -14.47 -4.02
N LEU A 36 -11.62 -13.36 -4.67
CA LEU A 36 -12.34 -12.92 -5.88
C LEU A 36 -12.27 -13.98 -7.00
N VAL A 37 -11.14 -14.69 -7.09
CA VAL A 37 -10.96 -15.77 -8.09
C VAL A 37 -11.47 -17.10 -7.58
N ASN A 38 -11.39 -17.38 -6.27
CA ASN A 38 -11.64 -18.71 -5.70
C ASN A 38 -12.98 -18.85 -4.97
N SER A 39 -13.74 -17.78 -4.74
CA SER A 39 -15.05 -17.83 -4.09
C SER A 39 -16.23 -18.02 -5.05
N GLY A 40 -16.00 -17.87 -6.35
CA GLY A 40 -17.07 -17.80 -7.36
C GLY A 40 -17.86 -16.48 -7.31
N ALA A 41 -17.46 -15.51 -6.50
CA ALA A 41 -18.05 -14.18 -6.50
C ALA A 41 -17.74 -13.47 -7.82
N VAL A 42 -18.77 -12.96 -8.49
CA VAL A 42 -18.63 -12.18 -9.72
C VAL A 42 -18.70 -10.71 -9.33
N LEU A 43 -17.58 -10.01 -9.46
CA LEU A 43 -17.52 -8.57 -9.28
C LEU A 43 -17.48 -7.90 -10.66
N ASP A 44 -18.54 -7.13 -10.99
CA ASP A 44 -18.64 -6.47 -12.29
C ASP A 44 -17.88 -5.13 -12.29
N VAL A 45 -16.56 -5.21 -12.39
CA VAL A 45 -15.65 -4.06 -12.39
C VAL A 45 -14.71 -4.07 -13.59
N GLU A 46 -14.20 -2.91 -13.95
CA GLU A 46 -13.05 -2.76 -14.83
C GLU A 46 -11.79 -2.71 -13.96
N LEU A 47 -11.00 -3.79 -13.97
CA LEU A 47 -9.82 -3.94 -13.11
C LEU A 47 -8.55 -3.47 -13.83
N THR A 48 -7.84 -2.50 -13.27
CA THR A 48 -6.56 -2.01 -13.76
C THR A 48 -5.44 -2.46 -12.82
N LYS A 49 -4.50 -3.23 -13.35
CA LYS A 49 -3.33 -3.73 -12.62
C LYS A 49 -2.11 -2.89 -12.96
N ASP A 50 -1.49 -2.26 -11.95
CA ASP A 50 -0.30 -1.44 -12.15
C ASP A 50 0.55 -1.32 -10.86
N THR A 51 1.62 -0.53 -10.91
CA THR A 51 2.47 -0.16 -9.78
C THR A 51 1.77 0.85 -8.86
N PRO A 52 2.14 0.93 -7.56
CA PRO A 52 1.49 1.83 -6.60
C PRO A 52 1.51 3.31 -7.02
N ASP A 53 2.62 3.80 -7.58
CA ASP A 53 2.74 5.19 -8.05
C ASP A 53 1.76 5.51 -9.17
N ARG A 54 1.61 4.63 -10.16
CA ARG A 54 0.65 4.79 -11.26
C ARG A 54 -0.80 4.70 -10.80
N LEU A 55 -1.10 3.81 -9.86
CA LEU A 55 -2.44 3.69 -9.28
C LEU A 55 -2.79 4.92 -8.43
N ASN A 56 -1.83 5.50 -7.69
CA ASN A 56 -2.01 6.77 -6.99
C ASN A 56 -2.41 7.88 -7.98
N GLU A 57 -1.63 8.04 -9.05
CA GLU A 57 -1.87 9.05 -10.09
C GLU A 57 -3.25 8.86 -10.75
N ALA A 58 -3.59 7.63 -11.12
CA ALA A 58 -4.86 7.31 -11.76
C ALA A 58 -6.08 7.56 -10.84
N LEU A 59 -5.97 7.26 -9.53
CA LEU A 59 -7.06 7.51 -8.58
C LEU A 59 -7.26 9.00 -8.33
N VAL A 60 -6.18 9.76 -8.16
CA VAL A 60 -6.23 11.22 -7.97
C VAL A 60 -6.73 11.92 -9.24
N ALA A 61 -6.27 11.51 -10.42
CA ALA A 61 -6.71 12.06 -11.70
C ALA A 61 -8.18 11.73 -12.06
N GLY A 62 -8.79 10.74 -11.36
CA GLY A 62 -10.14 10.28 -11.66
C GLY A 62 -10.22 9.26 -12.81
N ASP A 63 -9.08 8.65 -13.16
CA ASP A 63 -9.03 7.52 -14.10
C ASP A 63 -9.42 6.20 -13.42
N LEU A 64 -9.33 6.14 -12.09
CA LEU A 64 -9.92 5.11 -11.24
C LEU A 64 -11.01 5.70 -10.35
N ASP A 65 -11.99 4.88 -9.98
CA ASP A 65 -13.06 5.22 -9.06
C ASP A 65 -12.77 4.73 -7.63
N ILE A 66 -12.15 3.55 -7.53
CA ILE A 66 -11.75 2.88 -6.28
C ILE A 66 -10.37 2.28 -6.50
N GLY A 67 -9.49 2.34 -5.50
CA GLY A 67 -8.20 1.67 -5.60
C GLY A 67 -7.34 1.80 -4.36
N PRO A 68 -6.23 1.06 -4.34
CA PRO A 68 -5.20 1.26 -3.35
C PRO A 68 -4.51 2.60 -3.60
N ILE A 69 -4.18 3.28 -2.50
CA ILE A 69 -3.41 4.53 -2.53
C ILE A 69 -2.40 4.53 -1.40
N SER A 70 -1.19 4.99 -1.65
CA SER A 70 -0.19 5.13 -0.61
C SER A 70 -0.67 6.11 0.46
N LEU A 71 -0.33 5.86 1.74
CA LEU A 71 -0.82 6.70 2.84
C LEU A 71 -0.48 8.18 2.63
N VAL A 72 0.73 8.50 2.18
CA VAL A 72 1.15 9.89 1.92
C VAL A 72 0.26 10.55 0.86
N GLU A 73 -0.05 9.86 -0.24
CA GLU A 73 -0.91 10.43 -1.29
C GLU A 73 -2.36 10.55 -0.80
N TYR A 74 -2.87 9.60 -0.02
CA TYR A 74 -4.16 9.74 0.62
C TYR A 74 -4.20 11.00 1.52
N LEU A 75 -3.20 11.20 2.38
CA LEU A 75 -3.14 12.36 3.27
C LEU A 75 -3.06 13.69 2.51
N ARG A 76 -2.46 13.72 1.32
CA ARG A 76 -2.41 14.90 0.44
C ARG A 76 -3.74 15.22 -0.23
N HIS A 77 -4.57 14.19 -0.47
CA HIS A 77 -5.83 14.26 -1.21
C HIS A 77 -7.05 13.82 -0.37
N ALA A 78 -6.96 13.94 0.97
CA ALA A 78 -8.01 13.48 1.86
C ALA A 78 -9.35 14.21 1.72
N ASP A 79 -9.36 15.38 1.10
CA ASP A 79 -10.56 16.14 0.75
C ASP A 79 -11.27 15.60 -0.51
N GLU A 80 -10.56 14.87 -1.35
CA GLU A 80 -11.10 14.27 -2.58
C GLU A 80 -11.44 12.79 -2.45
N LEU A 81 -10.95 12.11 -1.41
CA LEU A 81 -11.01 10.68 -1.23
C LEU A 81 -11.73 10.28 0.06
N VAL A 82 -12.28 9.07 0.09
CA VAL A 82 -12.80 8.40 1.29
C VAL A 82 -12.21 7.00 1.39
N VAL A 83 -11.79 6.60 2.59
CA VAL A 83 -11.14 5.30 2.84
C VAL A 83 -12.18 4.19 2.95
N LEU A 84 -11.93 3.04 2.36
CA LEU A 84 -12.70 1.83 2.60
C LEU A 84 -12.32 1.24 3.97
N PRO A 85 -13.28 1.00 4.87
CA PRO A 85 -12.99 0.48 6.21
C PRO A 85 -12.23 -0.85 6.18
N ASP A 86 -11.35 -1.08 7.16
CA ASP A 86 -10.64 -2.35 7.36
C ASP A 86 -9.95 -2.93 6.12
N LEU A 87 -9.46 -2.06 5.24
CA LEU A 87 -8.65 -2.42 4.08
C LEU A 87 -7.39 -1.55 4.01
N ALA A 88 -6.28 -2.12 4.43
CA ALA A 88 -4.97 -1.46 4.42
C ALA A 88 -3.86 -2.43 4.01
N VAL A 89 -2.68 -1.94 3.80
CA VAL A 89 -1.41 -2.69 3.82
C VAL A 89 -0.53 -2.06 4.86
N GLY A 90 -0.28 -2.79 5.93
CA GLY A 90 0.49 -2.34 7.06
C GLY A 90 1.26 -3.47 7.74
N SER A 91 1.85 -3.15 8.90
CA SER A 91 2.46 -4.11 9.81
C SER A 91 2.51 -3.58 11.24
N ASP A 92 2.40 -4.45 12.23
CA ASP A 92 2.70 -4.13 13.65
C ASP A 92 4.07 -4.73 14.02
N GLY A 93 5.12 -4.17 13.44
CA GLY A 93 6.50 -4.67 13.48
C GLY A 93 7.04 -4.91 12.08
N PRO A 94 7.78 -6.01 11.83
CA PRO A 94 8.34 -6.31 10.52
C PRO A 94 7.27 -6.36 9.42
N VAL A 95 7.62 -5.89 8.21
CA VAL A 95 6.79 -5.96 7.01
C VAL A 95 7.41 -6.84 5.92
N LEU A 96 8.70 -7.10 6.01
CA LEU A 96 9.54 -7.89 5.12
C LEU A 96 9.72 -7.34 3.69
N SER A 97 8.75 -6.56 3.20
CA SER A 97 8.71 -6.05 1.83
C SER A 97 8.77 -4.53 1.72
N VAL A 98 9.26 -3.85 2.77
CA VAL A 98 9.57 -2.41 2.75
C VAL A 98 10.87 -2.22 3.52
N VAL A 99 11.98 -2.00 2.80
CA VAL A 99 13.31 -2.04 3.40
C VAL A 99 14.20 -0.89 2.95
N LEU A 100 15.16 -0.56 3.82
CA LEU A 100 16.39 0.15 3.48
C LEU A 100 17.51 -0.90 3.40
N ALA A 101 18.00 -1.18 2.20
CA ALA A 101 19.14 -2.07 1.95
C ALA A 101 20.40 -1.22 1.76
N SER A 102 21.44 -1.44 2.57
CA SER A 102 22.65 -0.62 2.57
C SER A 102 23.90 -1.47 2.37
N ALA A 103 24.81 -0.99 1.51
CA ALA A 103 26.13 -1.57 1.31
C ALA A 103 27.15 -1.17 2.39
N VAL A 104 26.78 -0.25 3.27
CA VAL A 104 27.59 0.23 4.39
C VAL A 104 26.79 0.13 5.69
N PRO A 105 27.44 0.14 6.88
CA PRO A 105 26.74 0.28 8.15
C PRO A 105 25.82 1.50 8.16
N VAL A 106 24.64 1.40 8.81
CA VAL A 106 23.59 2.43 8.75
C VAL A 106 24.08 3.81 9.18
N ASP A 107 24.94 3.87 10.19
CA ASP A 107 25.58 5.10 10.68
C ASP A 107 26.56 5.75 9.71
N ARG A 108 26.89 5.08 8.61
CA ARG A 108 27.80 5.56 7.57
C ARG A 108 27.12 5.91 6.24
N ILE A 109 25.80 5.83 6.18
CA ILE A 109 25.04 6.17 4.97
C ILE A 109 25.17 7.67 4.69
N ARG A 110 25.58 8.02 3.47
CA ARG A 110 25.73 9.41 2.98
C ARG A 110 24.89 9.68 1.73
N SER A 111 24.47 8.63 1.05
CA SER A 111 23.65 8.71 -0.15
C SER A 111 22.60 7.58 -0.15
N VAL A 112 21.38 7.90 -0.58
CA VAL A 112 20.27 6.95 -0.63
C VAL A 112 19.54 7.06 -1.96
N ALA A 113 19.42 5.94 -2.66
CA ALA A 113 18.56 5.79 -3.81
C ALA A 113 17.12 5.48 -3.33
N LEU A 114 16.18 6.27 -3.77
CA LEU A 114 14.76 6.14 -3.42
C LEU A 114 14.00 5.49 -4.57
N GLY A 115 13.37 4.35 -4.33
CA GLY A 115 12.58 3.64 -5.35
C GLY A 115 11.39 4.49 -5.82
N SER A 116 11.30 4.72 -7.14
CA SER A 116 10.29 5.60 -7.75
C SER A 116 8.84 5.16 -7.53
N THR A 117 8.60 3.89 -7.23
CA THR A 117 7.25 3.31 -7.07
C THR A 117 6.63 3.54 -5.69
N SER A 118 7.36 4.15 -4.74
CA SER A 118 6.89 4.37 -3.37
C SER A 118 6.85 5.85 -3.00
N ARG A 119 5.80 6.24 -2.27
CA ARG A 119 5.69 7.58 -1.64
C ARG A 119 5.83 7.48 -0.12
N THR A 120 5.01 6.65 0.53
CA THR A 120 5.00 6.50 1.99
C THR A 120 6.33 5.96 2.52
N SER A 121 6.87 4.90 1.90
CA SER A 121 8.10 4.26 2.39
C SER A 121 9.33 5.15 2.20
N VAL A 122 9.35 5.93 1.13
CA VAL A 122 10.40 6.95 0.89
C VAL A 122 10.41 7.99 1.99
N LEU A 123 9.25 8.59 2.30
CA LEU A 123 9.15 9.57 3.38
C LEU A 123 9.47 8.97 4.76
N LEU A 124 9.00 7.73 5.02
CA LEU A 124 9.32 7.03 6.26
C LEU A 124 10.83 6.81 6.41
N ALA A 125 11.52 6.38 5.35
CA ALA A 125 12.97 6.20 5.39
C ALA A 125 13.71 7.51 5.66
N GLN A 126 13.30 8.61 5.03
CA GLN A 126 13.86 9.95 5.29
C GLN A 126 13.65 10.36 6.76
N MET A 127 12.43 10.21 7.30
CA MET A 127 12.15 10.50 8.71
C MET A 127 13.00 9.63 9.67
N LEU A 128 13.14 8.34 9.38
CA LEU A 128 13.97 7.45 10.20
C LEU A 128 15.45 7.84 10.17
N LEU A 129 15.99 8.14 8.99
CA LEU A 129 17.39 8.52 8.86
C LEU A 129 17.66 9.88 9.50
N GLU A 130 16.85 10.88 9.22
CA GLU A 130 17.08 12.26 9.65
C GLU A 130 16.59 12.53 11.07
N ASP A 131 15.30 12.26 11.36
CA ASP A 131 14.69 12.68 12.64
C ASP A 131 15.05 11.72 13.79
N ARG A 132 15.20 10.41 13.50
CA ARG A 132 15.54 9.42 14.53
C ARG A 132 17.04 9.19 14.68
N LEU A 133 17.78 9.09 13.55
CA LEU A 133 19.20 8.72 13.55
C LEU A 133 20.13 9.94 13.40
N GLY A 134 19.61 11.12 13.04
CA GLY A 134 20.42 12.32 12.85
C GLY A 134 21.34 12.26 11.63
N LEU A 135 21.01 11.41 10.65
CA LEU A 135 21.75 11.26 9.40
C LEU A 135 21.10 12.11 8.30
N TRP A 136 21.90 12.83 7.54
CA TRP A 136 21.42 13.72 6.48
C TRP A 136 22.06 13.35 5.13
N PRO A 137 21.67 12.17 4.56
CA PRO A 137 22.23 11.74 3.28
C PRO A 137 21.64 12.55 2.12
N THR A 138 22.32 12.48 0.98
CA THR A 138 21.75 12.94 -0.29
C THR A 138 20.79 11.89 -0.83
N TYR A 139 19.71 12.32 -1.52
CA TYR A 139 18.68 11.44 -2.05
C TYR A 139 18.57 11.55 -3.56
N THR A 140 18.44 10.40 -4.24
CA THR A 140 18.20 10.33 -5.69
C THR A 140 17.05 9.37 -5.97
N ILE A 141 16.05 9.79 -6.75
CA ILE A 141 14.95 8.91 -7.17
C ILE A 141 15.43 8.06 -8.33
N MET A 142 15.21 6.73 -8.23
CA MET A 142 15.65 5.77 -9.23
C MET A 142 14.58 4.68 -9.44
N PRO A 143 14.56 4.01 -10.61
CA PRO A 143 13.82 2.76 -10.77
C PRO A 143 14.24 1.74 -9.70
N PRO A 144 13.32 0.87 -9.21
CA PRO A 144 13.58 -0.07 -8.11
C PRO A 144 14.39 -1.30 -8.58
N ASP A 145 15.62 -1.05 -8.98
CA ASP A 145 16.64 -2.05 -9.36
C ASP A 145 17.78 -1.99 -8.32
N LEU A 146 17.76 -2.91 -7.33
CA LEU A 146 18.70 -2.88 -6.22
C LEU A 146 20.18 -2.88 -6.67
N PRO A 147 20.63 -3.74 -7.61
CA PRO A 147 21.99 -3.69 -8.11
C PRO A 147 22.38 -2.34 -8.74
N LEU A 148 21.46 -1.71 -9.49
CA LEU A 148 21.68 -0.39 -10.08
C LEU A 148 21.74 0.69 -9.00
N MET A 149 20.78 0.68 -8.07
CA MET A 149 20.69 1.66 -6.98
C MET A 149 21.95 1.67 -6.10
N LEU A 150 22.49 0.48 -5.76
CA LEU A 150 23.70 0.35 -4.93
C LEU A 150 25.02 0.62 -5.67
N ARG A 151 25.00 0.80 -6.99
CA ARG A 151 26.16 1.35 -7.71
C ARG A 151 26.23 2.88 -7.62
N GLU A 152 25.08 3.52 -7.40
CA GLU A 152 24.95 4.99 -7.40
C GLU A 152 24.81 5.58 -5.99
N ALA A 153 24.48 4.76 -4.99
CA ALA A 153 24.26 5.20 -3.62
C ALA A 153 24.67 4.14 -2.58
N ASP A 154 24.96 4.59 -1.36
CA ASP A 154 25.32 3.71 -0.23
C ASP A 154 24.17 2.81 0.19
N ALA A 155 22.93 3.28 0.02
CA ALA A 155 21.74 2.55 0.40
C ALA A 155 20.58 2.77 -0.59
N ALA A 156 19.61 1.86 -0.58
CA ALA A 156 18.42 1.87 -1.43
C ALA A 156 17.15 1.63 -0.62
N VAL A 157 16.11 2.43 -0.85
CA VAL A 157 14.75 2.21 -0.32
C VAL A 157 13.94 1.47 -1.35
N LEU A 158 13.44 0.30 -0.97
CA LEU A 158 12.70 -0.62 -1.84
C LEU A 158 11.37 -1.03 -1.21
N ILE A 159 10.40 -1.35 -2.07
CA ILE A 159 9.10 -1.92 -1.68
C ILE A 159 8.74 -3.14 -2.54
N GLY A 160 7.75 -3.89 -2.07
CA GLY A 160 7.15 -5.00 -2.80
C GLY A 160 8.11 -6.18 -2.99
N ASP A 161 7.97 -6.86 -4.11
CA ASP A 161 8.64 -8.14 -4.35
C ASP A 161 10.17 -8.02 -4.42
N VAL A 162 10.69 -6.89 -4.89
CA VAL A 162 12.14 -6.60 -4.90
C VAL A 162 12.68 -6.46 -3.47
N ALA A 163 11.93 -5.78 -2.59
CA ALA A 163 12.28 -5.64 -1.18
C ALA A 163 12.18 -6.98 -0.44
N LEU A 164 11.11 -7.74 -0.68
CA LEU A 164 10.95 -9.08 -0.13
C LEU A 164 12.10 -10.00 -0.55
N ARG A 165 12.56 -9.89 -1.80
CA ARG A 165 13.71 -10.64 -2.29
C ARG A 165 15.00 -10.26 -1.55
N ALA A 166 15.26 -8.97 -1.34
CA ALA A 166 16.42 -8.51 -0.60
C ALA A 166 16.43 -9.04 0.85
N THR A 167 15.27 -9.01 1.52
CA THR A 167 15.10 -9.60 2.86
C THR A 167 15.36 -11.11 2.86
N TYR A 168 14.76 -11.83 1.90
CA TYR A 168 14.92 -13.28 1.77
C TYR A 168 16.36 -13.71 1.55
N ASP A 169 17.07 -13.02 0.65
CA ASP A 169 18.48 -13.32 0.35
C ASP A 169 19.38 -13.00 1.55
N ALA A 170 19.10 -11.90 2.28
CA ALA A 170 19.83 -11.53 3.48
C ALA A 170 19.65 -12.57 4.62
N GLU A 171 18.43 -13.01 4.86
CA GLU A 171 18.15 -14.03 5.90
C GLU A 171 18.82 -15.37 5.59
N ARG A 172 18.86 -15.79 4.31
CA ARG A 172 19.50 -17.06 3.91
C ARG A 172 21.03 -17.02 4.00
N ALA A 173 21.62 -15.89 3.72
CA ALA A 173 23.07 -15.70 3.81
C ALA A 173 23.54 -15.39 5.23
N GLY A 174 22.63 -14.94 6.12
CA GLY A 174 22.96 -14.58 7.50
C GLY A 174 24.05 -13.50 7.54
N GLU A 175 25.01 -13.63 8.46
CA GLU A 175 26.11 -12.65 8.62
C GLU A 175 27.05 -12.54 7.40
N ALA A 176 27.01 -13.52 6.49
CA ALA A 176 27.78 -13.48 5.25
C ALA A 176 27.15 -12.59 4.17
N HIS A 177 25.92 -12.08 4.39
CA HIS A 177 25.28 -11.20 3.42
C HIS A 177 26.00 -9.86 3.33
N PRO A 178 26.29 -9.37 2.11
CA PRO A 178 27.05 -8.14 1.93
C PRO A 178 26.28 -6.86 2.27
N LEU A 179 24.95 -6.95 2.48
CA LEU A 179 24.08 -5.80 2.70
C LEU A 179 23.52 -5.79 4.12
N HIS A 180 23.41 -4.61 4.70
CA HIS A 180 22.63 -4.33 5.89
C HIS A 180 21.18 -4.06 5.48
N VAL A 181 20.25 -4.94 5.84
CA VAL A 181 18.82 -4.78 5.52
C VAL A 181 18.07 -4.33 6.77
N VAL A 182 17.48 -3.14 6.71
CA VAL A 182 16.64 -2.56 7.77
C VAL A 182 15.18 -2.62 7.32
N ASP A 183 14.36 -3.37 8.03
CA ASP A 183 12.91 -3.40 7.83
C ASP A 183 12.29 -2.10 8.36
N LEU A 184 11.62 -1.34 7.47
CA LEU A 184 11.08 -0.02 7.83
C LEU A 184 9.83 -0.11 8.69
N GLY A 185 9.07 -1.20 8.62
CA GLY A 185 7.94 -1.45 9.51
C GLY A 185 8.41 -1.70 10.95
N ALA A 186 9.41 -2.58 11.14
CA ALA A 186 10.04 -2.80 12.42
C ALA A 186 10.67 -1.53 12.99
N ALA A 187 11.41 -0.79 12.18
CA ALA A 187 12.04 0.47 12.59
C ALA A 187 11.02 1.54 13.02
N TRP A 188 9.88 1.62 12.34
CA TRP A 188 8.77 2.48 12.75
C TRP A 188 8.16 2.03 14.07
N ARG A 189 7.89 0.74 14.22
CA ARG A 189 7.35 0.16 15.46
C ARG A 189 8.24 0.46 16.67
N ASP A 190 9.56 0.29 16.51
CA ASP A 190 10.55 0.59 17.55
C ASP A 190 10.62 2.08 17.90
N TRP A 191 10.36 2.96 16.92
CA TRP A 191 10.42 4.41 17.14
C TRP A 191 9.12 4.99 17.71
N SER A 192 8.00 4.51 17.23
CA SER A 192 6.68 5.09 17.55
C SER A 192 5.89 4.32 18.59
N GLY A 193 6.16 3.02 18.76
CA GLY A 193 5.33 2.10 19.54
C GLY A 193 4.04 1.68 18.83
N LEU A 194 3.82 2.09 17.57
CA LEU A 194 2.56 1.96 16.83
C LEU A 194 2.74 1.15 15.54
N PRO A 195 1.67 0.53 15.01
CA PRO A 195 1.69 -0.09 13.69
C PRO A 195 1.96 0.95 12.60
N MET A 196 2.53 0.49 11.48
CA MET A 196 2.70 1.29 10.26
C MET A 196 1.63 0.92 9.24
N VAL A 197 0.97 1.92 8.66
CA VAL A 197 0.11 1.76 7.49
C VAL A 197 0.81 2.37 6.29
N PHE A 198 1.09 1.56 5.28
CA PHE A 198 1.79 1.99 4.06
C PHE A 198 0.83 2.44 2.96
N ALA A 199 -0.32 1.79 2.88
CA ALA A 199 -1.36 2.07 1.90
C ALA A 199 -2.74 1.75 2.47
N VAL A 200 -3.77 2.43 1.95
CA VAL A 200 -5.18 2.17 2.24
C VAL A 200 -5.92 1.93 0.92
N TRP A 201 -7.11 1.36 0.98
CA TRP A 201 -8.05 1.39 -0.16
C TRP A 201 -8.96 2.59 0.00
N ALA A 202 -9.11 3.35 -1.07
CA ALA A 202 -9.96 4.54 -1.09
C ALA A 202 -10.85 4.56 -2.34
N ALA A 203 -11.97 5.25 -2.21
CA ALA A 203 -12.83 5.64 -3.32
C ALA A 203 -12.77 7.14 -3.50
N ARG A 204 -12.96 7.61 -4.72
CA ARG A 204 -13.21 9.02 -4.97
C ARG A 204 -14.49 9.43 -4.26
N ARG A 205 -14.46 10.58 -3.60
CA ARG A 205 -15.59 11.08 -2.80
C ARG A 205 -16.83 11.33 -3.66
N ASP A 206 -16.66 11.92 -4.82
CA ASP A 206 -17.75 12.15 -5.79
C ASP A 206 -18.38 10.84 -6.26
N PHE A 207 -17.57 9.81 -6.53
CA PHE A 207 -18.05 8.49 -6.90
C PHE A 207 -18.77 7.79 -5.72
N ALA A 208 -18.22 7.87 -4.52
CA ALA A 208 -18.83 7.27 -3.33
C ALA A 208 -20.18 7.92 -2.98
N GLN A 209 -20.31 9.24 -3.18
CA GLN A 209 -21.58 9.95 -3.00
C GLN A 209 -22.60 9.58 -4.08
N ALA A 210 -22.16 9.47 -5.33
CA ALA A 210 -23.06 9.14 -6.46
C ALA A 210 -23.49 7.67 -6.48
N ARG A 211 -22.63 6.75 -6.01
CA ARG A 211 -22.81 5.30 -6.11
C ARG A 211 -22.44 4.54 -4.82
N PRO A 212 -22.99 4.89 -3.66
CA PRO A 212 -22.60 4.29 -2.38
C PRO A 212 -22.79 2.77 -2.35
N GLY A 213 -23.86 2.24 -2.97
CA GLY A 213 -24.10 0.80 -3.06
C GLY A 213 -23.00 0.04 -3.81
N VAL A 214 -22.45 0.64 -4.86
CA VAL A 214 -21.34 0.04 -5.64
C VAL A 214 -20.04 0.04 -4.82
N VAL A 215 -19.75 1.13 -4.11
CA VAL A 215 -18.58 1.19 -3.21
C VAL A 215 -18.68 0.12 -2.14
N LYS A 216 -19.88 -0.06 -1.56
CA LYS A 216 -20.14 -1.12 -0.58
C LYS A 216 -19.95 -2.52 -1.16
N GLU A 217 -20.47 -2.78 -2.36
CA GLU A 217 -20.33 -4.07 -3.05
C GLU A 217 -18.86 -4.42 -3.31
N VAL A 218 -18.07 -3.46 -3.80
CA VAL A 218 -16.63 -3.64 -4.01
C VAL A 218 -15.89 -3.85 -2.69
N HIS A 219 -16.21 -3.07 -1.66
CA HIS A 219 -15.65 -3.22 -0.33
C HIS A 219 -15.94 -4.61 0.26
N ASP A 220 -17.20 -5.05 0.25
CA ASP A 220 -17.62 -6.36 0.78
C ASP A 220 -16.92 -7.50 0.03
N ALA A 221 -16.76 -7.38 -1.28
CA ALA A 221 -16.06 -8.37 -2.09
C ALA A 221 -14.57 -8.46 -1.71
N PHE A 222 -13.88 -7.34 -1.53
CA PHE A 222 -12.49 -7.34 -1.07
C PHE A 222 -12.34 -7.88 0.35
N ARG A 223 -13.22 -7.49 1.28
CA ARG A 223 -13.23 -8.02 2.65
C ARG A 223 -13.44 -9.52 2.66
N GLY A 224 -14.46 -10.01 1.96
CA GLY A 224 -14.73 -11.45 1.85
C GLY A 224 -13.57 -12.22 1.20
N SER A 225 -12.91 -11.63 0.21
CA SER A 225 -11.73 -12.18 -0.44
C SER A 225 -10.54 -12.30 0.54
N LEU A 226 -10.25 -11.24 1.26
CA LEU A 226 -9.19 -11.21 2.26
C LEU A 226 -9.46 -12.22 3.39
N ASP A 227 -10.67 -12.26 3.93
CA ASP A 227 -11.06 -13.20 4.97
C ASP A 227 -10.91 -14.67 4.52
N LEU A 228 -11.24 -14.97 3.25
CA LEU A 228 -11.00 -16.30 2.69
C LEU A 228 -9.50 -16.60 2.57
N ALA A 229 -8.72 -15.65 2.08
CA ALA A 229 -7.27 -15.80 1.91
C ALA A 229 -6.57 -16.05 3.25
N LEU A 230 -6.92 -15.29 4.30
CA LEU A 230 -6.33 -15.45 5.63
C LEU A 230 -6.67 -16.82 6.25
N ARG A 231 -7.87 -17.34 5.99
CA ARG A 231 -8.21 -18.74 6.37
C ARG A 231 -7.48 -19.79 5.53
N GLN A 232 -7.00 -19.44 4.37
CA GLN A 232 -6.35 -20.34 3.40
C GLN A 232 -4.91 -19.94 3.10
N VAL A 233 -4.23 -19.27 4.01
CA VAL A 233 -2.90 -18.68 3.78
C VAL A 233 -1.90 -19.67 3.19
N ASP A 234 -1.91 -20.93 3.62
CA ASP A 234 -1.06 -21.98 3.06
C ASP A 234 -1.39 -22.31 1.61
N ALA A 235 -2.65 -22.22 1.19
CA ALA A 235 -3.05 -22.42 -0.19
C ALA A 235 -2.61 -21.24 -1.06
N VAL A 236 -2.75 -20.00 -0.54
CA VAL A 236 -2.24 -18.77 -1.18
C VAL A 236 -0.72 -18.87 -1.37
N ALA A 237 0.02 -19.26 -0.32
CA ALA A 237 1.46 -19.41 -0.35
C ALA A 237 1.91 -20.49 -1.35
N ARG A 238 1.28 -21.68 -1.35
CA ARG A 238 1.55 -22.74 -2.34
C ARG A 238 1.25 -22.32 -3.77
N HIS A 239 0.22 -21.50 -3.98
CA HIS A 239 -0.09 -20.96 -5.30
C HIS A 239 1.02 -20.01 -5.77
N ALA A 240 1.39 -19.03 -4.94
CA ALA A 240 2.43 -18.05 -5.26
C ALA A 240 3.80 -18.71 -5.48
N ALA A 241 4.18 -19.71 -4.68
CA ALA A 241 5.46 -20.42 -4.80
C ALA A 241 5.67 -21.15 -6.14
N ARG A 242 4.63 -21.28 -6.97
CA ARG A 242 4.77 -21.86 -8.32
C ARG A 242 5.41 -20.93 -9.33
N TRP A 243 5.34 -19.63 -9.05
CA TRP A 243 5.73 -18.56 -9.97
C TRP A 243 6.83 -17.70 -9.41
N GLU A 244 7.03 -17.77 -8.09
CA GLU A 244 7.96 -16.94 -7.36
C GLU A 244 9.21 -17.74 -6.97
N VAL A 245 10.27 -17.02 -6.62
CA VAL A 245 11.53 -17.61 -6.14
C VAL A 245 11.49 -18.01 -4.67
N PHE A 246 10.45 -17.65 -3.97
CA PHE A 246 10.26 -17.87 -2.54
C PHE A 246 9.67 -19.25 -2.29
N ASP A 247 10.11 -19.93 -1.23
CA ASP A 247 9.48 -21.15 -0.77
C ASP A 247 8.15 -20.88 -0.05
N VAL A 248 7.35 -21.95 0.12
CA VAL A 248 6.02 -21.86 0.74
C VAL A 248 6.09 -21.33 2.17
N ALA A 249 7.11 -21.72 2.94
CA ALA A 249 7.25 -21.30 4.33
C ALA A 249 7.51 -19.79 4.43
N THR A 250 8.36 -19.27 3.56
CA THR A 250 8.64 -17.83 3.45
C THR A 250 7.39 -17.06 3.07
N LEU A 251 6.63 -17.52 2.07
CA LEU A 251 5.40 -16.86 1.64
C LEU A 251 4.29 -16.94 2.69
N THR A 252 4.13 -18.08 3.38
CA THR A 252 3.18 -18.19 4.50
C THR A 252 3.53 -17.17 5.60
N ARG A 253 4.80 -17.11 6.01
CA ARG A 253 5.29 -16.11 6.97
C ARG A 253 5.01 -14.70 6.47
N TYR A 254 5.31 -14.40 5.24
CA TYR A 254 5.10 -13.09 4.64
C TYR A 254 3.63 -12.66 4.71
N PHE A 255 2.71 -13.48 4.20
CA PHE A 255 1.29 -13.16 4.20
C PHE A 255 0.67 -13.05 5.60
N THR A 256 1.23 -13.75 6.61
CA THR A 256 0.79 -13.66 8.00
C THR A 256 1.43 -12.50 8.76
N THR A 257 2.54 -11.94 8.27
CA THR A 257 3.20 -10.77 8.85
C THR A 257 2.51 -9.46 8.45
N LEU A 258 1.86 -9.43 7.29
CA LEU A 258 1.11 -8.27 6.82
C LEU A 258 -0.13 -8.03 7.68
N ASP A 259 -0.35 -6.77 8.04
CA ASP A 259 -1.57 -6.30 8.70
C ASP A 259 -2.44 -5.57 7.68
N PHE A 260 -3.60 -6.15 7.40
CA PHE A 260 -4.59 -5.59 6.47
C PHE A 260 -5.69 -4.82 7.20
N SER A 261 -5.66 -4.78 8.52
CA SER A 261 -6.67 -4.11 9.33
C SER A 261 -6.51 -2.58 9.33
N LEU A 262 -7.58 -1.88 9.65
CA LEU A 262 -7.58 -0.43 9.81
C LEU A 262 -8.42 -0.03 11.03
N GLY A 263 -8.09 -0.61 12.17
CA GLY A 263 -8.72 -0.34 13.45
C GLY A 263 -8.11 0.84 14.19
N GLU A 264 -8.47 1.00 15.46
CA GLU A 264 -8.07 2.13 16.31
C GLU A 264 -6.54 2.29 16.38
N ARG A 265 -5.80 1.20 16.59
CA ARG A 265 -4.33 1.26 16.65
C ARG A 265 -3.67 1.68 15.35
N GLN A 266 -4.21 1.24 14.20
CA GLN A 266 -3.71 1.65 12.88
C GLN A 266 -4.01 3.13 12.64
N LEU A 267 -5.16 3.64 13.08
CA LEU A 267 -5.50 5.07 13.01
C LEU A 267 -4.60 5.93 13.91
N GLU A 268 -4.22 5.43 15.08
CA GLU A 268 -3.19 6.06 15.93
C GLU A 268 -1.83 6.11 15.18
N GLY A 269 -1.46 5.02 14.52
CA GLY A 269 -0.25 4.93 13.70
C GLY A 269 -0.26 5.93 12.53
N ILE A 270 -1.38 6.04 11.81
CA ILE A 270 -1.60 7.04 10.75
C ILE A 270 -1.44 8.44 11.32
N THR A 271 -2.09 8.74 12.45
CA THR A 271 -2.02 10.06 13.09
C THR A 271 -0.59 10.43 13.50
N ALA A 272 0.14 9.47 14.08
CA ALA A 272 1.54 9.67 14.47
C ALA A 272 2.46 9.90 13.27
N PHE A 273 2.21 9.17 12.16
CA PHE A 273 2.93 9.35 10.90
C PHE A 273 2.60 10.72 10.28
N ALA A 274 1.31 11.06 10.15
CA ALA A 274 0.84 12.31 9.55
C ALA A 274 1.41 13.54 10.27
N ARG A 275 1.46 13.52 11.61
CA ARG A 275 2.06 14.60 12.40
C ARG A 275 3.54 14.82 12.07
N ARG A 276 4.33 13.75 11.94
CA ARG A 276 5.75 13.84 11.55
C ARG A 276 5.92 14.29 10.10
N ALA A 277 5.08 13.77 9.22
CA ALA A 277 5.07 14.16 7.81
C ALA A 277 4.69 15.63 7.61
N ALA A 278 3.72 16.14 8.38
CA ALA A 278 3.32 17.54 8.36
C ALA A 278 4.41 18.48 8.90
N ALA A 279 5.16 18.07 9.92
CA ALA A 279 6.31 18.84 10.43
C ALA A 279 7.43 19.01 9.38
N ARG A 280 7.37 18.27 8.26
CA ARG A 280 8.28 18.32 7.12
C ARG A 280 7.62 18.92 5.87
N ASP A 281 6.45 19.51 6.00
CA ASP A 281 5.63 20.05 4.90
C ASP A 281 5.30 19.01 3.81
N ALA A 282 5.36 17.71 4.16
CA ALA A 282 5.13 16.62 3.21
C ALA A 282 3.64 16.29 3.01
N VAL A 283 2.81 16.60 4.01
CA VAL A 283 1.34 16.48 3.99
C VAL A 283 0.71 17.64 4.74
N PRO A 284 -0.58 17.97 4.53
CA PRO A 284 -1.29 18.99 5.34
C PRO A 284 -1.28 18.66 6.84
N ALA A 285 -1.30 19.70 7.70
CA ALA A 285 -1.20 19.53 9.16
C ALA A 285 -2.47 18.90 9.78
N ASP A 286 -3.65 19.24 9.24
CA ASP A 286 -4.95 18.88 9.81
C ASP A 286 -5.69 17.91 8.86
N VAL A 287 -5.22 16.66 8.79
CA VAL A 287 -5.87 15.62 7.99
C VAL A 287 -6.63 14.67 8.89
N ASN A 288 -7.94 14.54 8.63
CA ASN A 288 -8.78 13.50 9.23
C ASN A 288 -9.01 12.37 8.22
N VAL A 289 -8.88 11.13 8.68
CA VAL A 289 -9.25 9.97 7.87
C VAL A 289 -10.77 9.91 7.77
N LEU A 290 -11.29 10.05 6.57
CA LEU A 290 -12.72 9.98 6.28
C LEU A 290 -13.03 8.64 5.64
N PHE A 291 -13.98 7.92 6.24
CA PHE A 291 -14.39 6.62 5.73
C PHE A 291 -15.57 6.73 4.77
N ALA A 292 -15.63 5.82 3.81
CA ALA A 292 -16.82 5.61 3.00
C ALA A 292 -17.97 5.14 3.93
N ASN A 293 -19.12 5.79 3.84
CA ASN A 293 -20.31 5.35 4.56
C ASN A 293 -20.75 3.99 3.99
N GLY A 294 -20.90 3.00 4.89
CA GLY A 294 -21.43 1.68 4.54
C GLY A 294 -22.93 1.69 4.27
#